data_70e55c46bd68f7951d05e07bb028bd7d
#
_entry.id   70e55c46bd68f7951d05e07bb028bd7d
#
_cell.length_a   1.000
_cell.length_b   1.000
_cell.length_c   1.000
_cell.angle_alpha   90.00
_cell.angle_beta   90.00
_cell.angle_gamma   90.00
#
_symmetry.space_group_name_H-M   'P 1'
#
loop_
_entity.id
_entity.type
_entity.pdbx_description
1 polymer ?
#
loop_
_entity_poly.entity_id
_entity_poly.type
_entity_poly.pdbx_seq_one_letter_code
_entity_poly.pdbx_strand_id
1 'polypeptide(L)'
;MKFADLSSATEYLASLTRHGVHPELDSISKVLSELGSPQDKFPAIQITGTNGKGSTSVILDLIYRRAGLRTGLFTSPHLLDVRERIRIDGTLVETDVFLEAMQSVCLAQKKTGVTLTFFETLTAVSFLVFSLSRIDLAVLEVGMGGRWDATSLCVPEVSVLTSLAKDHTEILGDTLELILQEKAAIGRSGKPFVATLPPEVLPEWDRQRSLRGFRPLLRGQDFDGNWEGEAEAGERAFSFFGQALSGTYRTSLTAEYQLHNLLTALATVSVGPWPVSHEAVRGALPHLFHAGRWEPVPGFSAFLDGAHNPEAAEHLVRQIQTVRQENGKVAFLAGFLREKDWRSMVHILAEAADTFFLTVPPGTNGVEPSTIASYLTEQRPGIDCHAGSFREICQSAFNWVAGEPDRILVVTGSLYLVAGVQKWLAGDDSPLHAGERTSASPPS
;
A
#
# COMPACT_ATOMS: atom_id res chain seq x y z
N MET A 1 -12.34 -23.56 -16.14
CA MET A 1 -12.51 -22.29 -16.91
C MET A 1 -11.18 -22.04 -17.58
N LYS A 2 -11.14 -21.65 -18.84
CA LYS A 2 -9.89 -21.33 -19.55
C LYS A 2 -9.94 -19.84 -19.88
N PHE A 3 -8.95 -19.09 -19.44
CA PHE A 3 -8.84 -17.67 -19.79
C PHE A 3 -8.09 -17.54 -21.11
N ALA A 4 -8.63 -16.73 -22.02
CA ALA A 4 -8.02 -16.52 -23.34
C ALA A 4 -6.86 -15.51 -23.26
N ASP A 5 -6.98 -14.54 -22.36
CA ASP A 5 -6.06 -13.43 -22.17
C ASP A 5 -6.21 -12.79 -20.77
N LEU A 6 -5.41 -11.79 -20.47
CA LEU A 6 -5.43 -11.06 -19.22
C LEU A 6 -6.77 -10.32 -18.99
N SER A 7 -7.40 -9.80 -20.05
CA SER A 7 -8.69 -9.11 -19.94
C SER A 7 -9.77 -10.01 -19.39
N SER A 8 -9.90 -11.23 -19.95
CA SER A 8 -10.90 -12.22 -19.50
C SER A 8 -10.65 -12.67 -18.06
N ALA A 9 -9.39 -12.76 -17.62
CA ALA A 9 -9.06 -13.06 -16.23
C ALA A 9 -9.40 -11.89 -15.30
N THR A 10 -9.14 -10.66 -15.72
CA THR A 10 -9.46 -9.44 -14.95
C THR A 10 -10.97 -9.24 -14.83
N GLU A 11 -11.73 -9.47 -15.89
CA GLU A 11 -13.20 -9.43 -15.88
C GLU A 11 -13.78 -10.47 -14.92
N TYR A 12 -13.24 -11.69 -14.94
CA TYR A 12 -13.63 -12.72 -13.97
C TYR A 12 -13.33 -12.27 -12.54
N LEU A 13 -12.14 -11.77 -12.25
CA LEU A 13 -11.78 -11.25 -10.94
C LEU A 13 -12.71 -10.11 -10.50
N ALA A 14 -13.02 -9.17 -11.38
CA ALA A 14 -13.95 -8.08 -11.11
C ALA A 14 -15.37 -8.57 -10.80
N SER A 15 -15.78 -9.74 -11.32
CA SER A 15 -17.06 -10.35 -10.99
C SER A 15 -17.13 -10.91 -9.57
N LEU A 16 -15.98 -11.21 -8.96
CA LEU A 16 -15.87 -11.75 -7.59
C LEU A 16 -15.97 -10.70 -6.48
N THR A 17 -15.85 -9.42 -6.79
CA THR A 17 -15.81 -8.32 -5.80
C THR A 17 -17.10 -8.14 -4.99
N ARG A 18 -18.18 -8.80 -5.38
CA ARG A 18 -19.49 -8.72 -4.71
C ARG A 18 -19.61 -9.58 -3.45
N HIS A 19 -18.64 -10.42 -3.17
CA HIS A 19 -18.63 -11.25 -1.97
C HIS A 19 -17.86 -10.49 -0.90
N GLY A 20 -18.55 -10.03 0.14
CA GLY A 20 -17.97 -9.26 1.25
C GLY A 20 -16.82 -9.99 1.95
N VAL A 21 -16.15 -9.28 2.86
CA VAL A 21 -15.15 -9.89 3.74
C VAL A 21 -15.82 -10.97 4.58
N HIS A 22 -15.51 -12.23 4.31
CA HIS A 22 -15.93 -13.33 5.17
C HIS A 22 -14.92 -13.45 6.32
N PRO A 23 -15.35 -13.36 7.59
CA PRO A 23 -14.45 -13.49 8.75
C PRO A 23 -14.07 -14.96 8.99
N GLU A 24 -13.78 -15.72 7.94
CA GLU A 24 -13.43 -17.13 7.97
C GLU A 24 -12.43 -17.45 6.87
N LEU A 25 -11.39 -18.21 7.19
CA LEU A 25 -10.37 -18.66 6.23
C LEU A 25 -10.65 -20.05 5.64
N ASP A 26 -11.77 -20.65 5.98
CA ASP A 26 -12.10 -22.03 5.60
C ASP A 26 -12.21 -22.23 4.09
N SER A 27 -12.77 -21.25 3.39
CA SER A 27 -12.97 -21.30 1.94
C SER A 27 -11.64 -21.35 1.21
N ILE A 28 -10.76 -20.40 1.46
CA ILE A 28 -9.44 -20.38 0.83
C ILE A 28 -8.56 -21.54 1.31
N SER A 29 -8.67 -21.96 2.57
CA SER A 29 -7.93 -23.10 3.13
C SER A 29 -8.25 -24.39 2.37
N LYS A 30 -9.53 -24.65 2.06
CA LYS A 30 -9.94 -25.82 1.24
C LYS A 30 -9.36 -25.77 -0.16
N VAL A 31 -9.39 -24.61 -0.81
CA VAL A 31 -8.83 -24.42 -2.16
C VAL A 31 -7.31 -24.61 -2.15
N LEU A 32 -6.60 -24.04 -1.18
CA LEU A 32 -5.15 -24.21 -1.04
C LEU A 32 -4.77 -25.65 -0.77
N SER A 33 -5.54 -26.37 0.05
CA SER A 33 -5.35 -27.81 0.29
C SER A 33 -5.50 -28.63 -1.00
N GLU A 34 -6.51 -28.35 -1.83
CA GLU A 34 -6.67 -28.98 -3.16
C GLU A 34 -5.51 -28.69 -4.11
N LEU A 35 -4.87 -27.50 -3.97
CA LEU A 35 -3.67 -27.11 -4.72
C LEU A 35 -2.36 -27.69 -4.15
N GLY A 36 -2.42 -28.50 -3.09
CA GLY A 36 -1.27 -29.12 -2.44
C GLY A 36 -0.51 -28.20 -1.50
N SER A 37 -1.24 -27.32 -0.82
CA SER A 37 -0.74 -26.38 0.21
C SER A 37 0.47 -25.55 -0.24
N PRO A 38 0.36 -24.78 -1.32
CA PRO A 38 1.49 -24.03 -1.88
C PRO A 38 2.09 -23.01 -0.87
N GLN A 39 1.30 -22.48 0.07
CA GLN A 39 1.74 -21.55 1.11
C GLN A 39 2.78 -22.14 2.08
N ASP A 40 2.84 -23.45 2.20
CA ASP A 40 3.79 -24.14 3.10
C ASP A 40 5.15 -24.42 2.45
N LYS A 41 5.34 -24.02 1.18
CA LYS A 41 6.53 -24.38 0.38
C LYS A 41 7.60 -23.30 0.32
N PHE A 42 7.39 -22.18 0.98
CA PHE A 42 8.35 -21.07 1.05
C PHE A 42 8.25 -20.36 2.39
N PRO A 43 9.35 -19.82 2.91
CA PRO A 43 9.30 -18.95 4.09
C PRO A 43 8.77 -17.56 3.72
N ALA A 44 8.19 -16.84 4.70
CA ALA A 44 7.58 -15.54 4.45
C ALA A 44 7.86 -14.49 5.51
N ILE A 45 7.79 -13.22 5.10
CA ILE A 45 7.60 -12.05 5.96
C ILE A 45 6.17 -11.56 5.70
N GLN A 46 5.37 -11.37 6.76
CA GLN A 46 4.00 -10.87 6.63
C GLN A 46 3.90 -9.45 7.21
N ILE A 47 3.32 -8.53 6.43
CA ILE A 47 3.32 -7.10 6.75
C ILE A 47 1.87 -6.62 6.85
N THR A 48 1.49 -6.16 8.05
CA THR A 48 0.24 -5.45 8.31
C THR A 48 0.50 -4.01 8.73
N GLY A 49 -0.54 -3.21 8.83
CA GLY A 49 -0.51 -1.81 9.25
C GLY A 49 -1.69 -1.04 8.68
N THR A 50 -1.87 0.19 9.11
CA THR A 50 -2.81 1.11 8.48
C THR A 50 -2.17 1.68 7.22
N ASN A 51 -1.08 2.40 7.34
CA ASN A 51 -0.29 2.96 6.25
C ASN A 51 1.11 2.32 6.17
N GLY A 52 1.81 2.46 5.04
CA GLY A 52 3.20 2.03 4.88
C GLY A 52 3.42 0.56 4.51
N LYS A 53 2.39 -0.31 4.52
CA LYS A 53 2.50 -1.73 4.19
C LYS A 53 3.23 -1.98 2.86
N GLY A 54 2.67 -1.46 1.76
CA GLY A 54 3.24 -1.62 0.41
C GLY A 54 4.65 -1.05 0.28
N SER A 55 4.91 0.16 0.85
CA SER A 55 6.26 0.74 0.83
C SER A 55 7.27 -0.14 1.56
N THR A 56 6.94 -0.61 2.78
CA THR A 56 7.81 -1.52 3.55
C THR A 56 8.02 -2.84 2.80
N SER A 57 6.99 -3.36 2.14
CA SER A 57 7.09 -4.58 1.33
C SER A 57 8.04 -4.42 0.15
N VAL A 58 7.96 -3.30 -0.59
CA VAL A 58 8.86 -2.99 -1.72
C VAL A 58 10.30 -2.80 -1.25
N ILE A 59 10.51 -2.12 -0.10
CA ILE A 59 11.83 -1.94 0.49
C ILE A 59 12.47 -3.29 0.83
N LEU A 60 11.72 -4.16 1.52
CA LEU A 60 12.18 -5.51 1.90
C LEU A 60 12.50 -6.37 0.68
N ASP A 61 11.60 -6.40 -0.30
CA ASP A 61 11.81 -7.15 -1.55
C ASP A 61 13.13 -6.75 -2.21
N LEU A 62 13.37 -5.44 -2.38
CA LEU A 62 14.58 -4.96 -3.05
C LEU A 62 15.86 -5.28 -2.23
N ILE A 63 15.83 -5.11 -0.91
CA ILE A 63 16.98 -5.43 -0.05
C ILE A 63 17.31 -6.92 -0.14
N TYR A 64 16.33 -7.81 -0.04
CA TYR A 64 16.58 -9.25 -0.09
C TYR A 64 17.02 -9.71 -1.49
N ARG A 65 16.49 -9.14 -2.56
CA ARG A 65 17.00 -9.39 -3.92
C ARG A 65 18.48 -8.96 -4.07
N ARG A 66 18.85 -7.81 -3.53
CA ARG A 66 20.25 -7.36 -3.53
C ARG A 66 21.15 -8.22 -2.64
N ALA A 67 20.59 -8.90 -1.67
CA ALA A 67 21.29 -9.91 -0.88
C ALA A 67 21.39 -11.28 -1.58
N GLY A 68 20.85 -11.40 -2.80
CA GLY A 68 20.96 -12.62 -3.63
C GLY A 68 19.81 -13.63 -3.45
N LEU A 69 18.73 -13.27 -2.74
CA LEU A 69 17.56 -14.14 -2.62
C LEU A 69 16.62 -13.93 -3.81
N ARG A 70 16.03 -15.01 -4.28
CA ARG A 70 14.91 -14.98 -5.21
C ARG A 70 13.61 -14.71 -4.44
N THR A 71 13.01 -13.57 -4.65
CA THR A 71 11.84 -13.15 -3.86
C THR A 71 10.53 -13.32 -4.61
N GLY A 72 9.45 -13.52 -3.85
CA GLY A 72 8.06 -13.32 -4.27
C GLY A 72 7.46 -12.16 -3.50
N LEU A 73 6.96 -11.15 -4.18
CA LEU A 73 6.31 -10.00 -3.57
C LEU A 73 4.80 -10.02 -3.88
N PHE A 74 3.97 -9.99 -2.82
CA PHE A 74 2.53 -9.82 -2.92
C PHE A 74 2.12 -8.50 -2.28
N THR A 75 1.50 -7.61 -3.06
CA THR A 75 1.06 -6.26 -2.63
C THR A 75 -0.37 -5.96 -3.05
N SER A 76 -1.00 -4.98 -2.38
CA SER A 76 -2.34 -4.51 -2.71
C SER A 76 -2.55 -3.04 -2.31
N PRO A 77 -3.40 -2.30 -3.06
CA PRO A 77 -3.95 -2.65 -4.37
C PRO A 77 -2.92 -2.50 -5.52
N HIS A 78 -3.30 -2.78 -6.75
CA HIS A 78 -2.56 -2.41 -7.96
C HIS A 78 -2.99 -1.03 -8.47
N LEU A 79 -2.18 -0.41 -9.32
CA LEU A 79 -2.50 0.85 -9.98
C LEU A 79 -3.09 0.61 -11.38
N LEU A 80 -2.37 -0.06 -12.25
CA LEU A 80 -2.73 -0.20 -13.67
C LEU A 80 -2.99 -1.65 -14.09
N ASP A 81 -2.21 -2.60 -13.58
CA ASP A 81 -2.25 -4.00 -13.99
C ASP A 81 -2.38 -4.91 -12.76
N VAL A 82 -3.34 -5.82 -12.79
CA VAL A 82 -3.57 -6.77 -11.69
C VAL A 82 -2.32 -7.58 -11.31
N ARG A 83 -1.42 -7.82 -12.27
CA ARG A 83 -0.14 -8.52 -12.05
C ARG A 83 0.85 -7.72 -11.20
N GLU A 84 0.65 -6.41 -11.02
CA GLU A 84 1.46 -5.61 -10.08
C GLU A 84 1.42 -6.17 -8.67
N ARG A 85 0.33 -6.87 -8.32
CA ARG A 85 0.15 -7.52 -7.02
C ARG A 85 1.05 -8.74 -6.82
N ILE A 86 1.60 -9.31 -7.90
CA ILE A 86 2.40 -10.55 -7.85
C ILE A 86 3.69 -10.33 -8.64
N ARG A 87 4.79 -10.20 -7.93
CA ARG A 87 6.11 -10.06 -8.55
C ARG A 87 7.01 -11.22 -8.17
N ILE A 88 7.81 -11.66 -9.13
CA ILE A 88 8.87 -12.63 -8.90
C ILE A 88 10.20 -11.94 -9.22
N ASP A 89 11.09 -11.92 -8.26
CA ASP A 89 12.41 -11.30 -8.38
C ASP A 89 12.36 -9.86 -8.90
N GLY A 90 11.36 -9.08 -8.41
CA GLY A 90 11.11 -7.69 -8.75
C GLY A 90 10.39 -7.44 -10.05
N THR A 91 10.15 -8.45 -10.89
CA THR A 91 9.41 -8.32 -12.15
C THR A 91 7.96 -8.79 -12.01
N LEU A 92 7.05 -8.21 -12.79
CA LEU A 92 5.67 -8.68 -12.84
C LEU A 92 5.65 -10.16 -13.23
N VAL A 93 4.74 -10.93 -12.63
CA VAL A 93 4.51 -12.31 -13.08
C VAL A 93 4.15 -12.33 -14.58
N GLU A 94 4.76 -13.25 -15.32
CA GLU A 94 4.48 -13.43 -16.74
C GLU A 94 3.00 -13.74 -16.96
N THR A 95 2.42 -13.21 -18.06
CA THR A 95 0.98 -13.36 -18.34
C THR A 95 0.56 -14.83 -18.37
N ASP A 96 1.31 -15.67 -19.06
CA ASP A 96 0.96 -17.09 -19.19
C ASP A 96 1.00 -17.80 -17.84
N VAL A 97 2.01 -17.52 -17.00
CA VAL A 97 2.13 -18.07 -15.64
C VAL A 97 0.95 -17.63 -14.76
N PHE A 98 0.58 -16.34 -14.86
CA PHE A 98 -0.58 -15.81 -14.14
C PHE A 98 -1.88 -16.51 -14.58
N LEU A 99 -2.12 -16.64 -15.89
CA LEU A 99 -3.32 -17.28 -16.44
C LEU A 99 -3.41 -18.77 -16.09
N GLU A 100 -2.29 -19.49 -16.12
CA GLU A 100 -2.23 -20.91 -15.72
C GLU A 100 -2.52 -21.08 -14.23
N ALA A 101 -1.98 -20.20 -13.37
CA ALA A 101 -2.28 -20.22 -11.95
C ALA A 101 -3.74 -19.88 -11.67
N MET A 102 -4.30 -18.87 -12.34
CA MET A 102 -5.72 -18.52 -12.29
C MET A 102 -6.63 -19.70 -12.67
N GLN A 103 -6.30 -20.41 -13.77
CA GLN A 103 -7.04 -21.60 -14.19
C GLN A 103 -7.01 -22.70 -13.13
N SER A 104 -5.83 -22.93 -12.54
CA SER A 104 -5.64 -23.94 -11.50
C SER A 104 -6.46 -23.63 -10.24
N VAL A 105 -6.47 -22.38 -9.81
CA VAL A 105 -7.29 -21.92 -8.68
C VAL A 105 -8.78 -22.06 -8.98
N CYS A 106 -9.24 -21.67 -10.18
CA CYS A 106 -10.63 -21.86 -10.60
C CYS A 106 -11.04 -23.35 -10.65
N LEU A 107 -10.15 -24.24 -11.07
CA LEU A 107 -10.40 -25.69 -11.07
C LEU A 107 -10.50 -26.24 -9.62
N ALA A 108 -9.64 -25.78 -8.72
CA ALA A 108 -9.68 -26.15 -7.31
C ALA A 108 -10.98 -25.66 -6.64
N GLN A 109 -11.41 -24.40 -6.91
CA GLN A 109 -12.71 -23.89 -6.46
C GLN A 109 -13.86 -24.79 -6.92
N LYS A 110 -13.87 -25.18 -8.21
CA LYS A 110 -14.91 -26.07 -8.74
C LYS A 110 -14.91 -27.43 -8.07
N LYS A 111 -13.75 -28.03 -7.80
CA LYS A 111 -13.62 -29.35 -7.15
C LYS A 111 -14.05 -29.30 -5.68
N THR A 112 -13.73 -28.23 -4.98
CA THR A 112 -14.07 -28.06 -3.57
C THR A 112 -15.50 -27.55 -3.34
N GLY A 113 -16.18 -27.07 -4.39
CA GLY A 113 -17.50 -26.46 -4.30
C GLY A 113 -17.51 -25.10 -3.61
N VAL A 114 -16.35 -24.43 -3.55
CA VAL A 114 -16.16 -23.14 -2.84
C VAL A 114 -15.97 -22.02 -3.85
N THR A 115 -16.50 -20.84 -3.55
CA THR A 115 -16.23 -19.61 -4.30
C THR A 115 -15.37 -18.67 -3.44
N LEU A 116 -14.23 -18.25 -3.96
CA LEU A 116 -13.32 -17.29 -3.32
C LEU A 116 -13.70 -15.86 -3.68
N THR A 117 -13.42 -14.94 -2.77
CA THR A 117 -13.46 -13.49 -3.05
C THR A 117 -12.34 -13.10 -4.01
N PHE A 118 -12.37 -11.86 -4.50
CA PHE A 118 -11.30 -11.28 -5.32
C PHE A 118 -9.92 -11.41 -4.65
N PHE A 119 -9.83 -10.98 -3.38
CA PHE A 119 -8.57 -10.99 -2.66
C PHE A 119 -8.08 -12.41 -2.35
N GLU A 120 -8.96 -13.30 -1.90
CA GLU A 120 -8.62 -14.70 -1.66
C GLU A 120 -8.15 -15.41 -2.94
N THR A 121 -8.81 -15.13 -4.08
CA THR A 121 -8.40 -15.68 -5.39
C THR A 121 -6.98 -15.25 -5.74
N LEU A 122 -6.66 -13.96 -5.64
CA LEU A 122 -5.33 -13.45 -5.94
C LEU A 122 -4.27 -13.93 -4.93
N THR A 123 -4.63 -14.09 -3.66
CA THR A 123 -3.75 -14.70 -2.65
C THR A 123 -3.45 -16.15 -2.99
N ALA A 124 -4.44 -16.96 -3.37
CA ALA A 124 -4.23 -18.34 -3.79
C ALA A 124 -3.38 -18.43 -5.06
N VAL A 125 -3.60 -17.54 -6.04
CA VAL A 125 -2.77 -17.42 -7.25
C VAL A 125 -1.32 -17.07 -6.88
N SER A 126 -1.10 -16.08 -6.01
CA SER A 126 0.24 -15.67 -5.59
C SER A 126 1.00 -16.81 -4.92
N PHE A 127 0.36 -17.54 -4.00
CA PHE A 127 0.98 -18.68 -3.32
C PHE A 127 1.35 -19.80 -4.30
N LEU A 128 0.48 -20.09 -5.26
CA LEU A 128 0.76 -21.07 -6.29
C LEU A 128 1.93 -20.64 -7.19
N VAL A 129 1.94 -19.39 -7.66
CA VAL A 129 3.03 -18.82 -8.45
C VAL A 129 4.35 -18.86 -7.69
N PHE A 130 4.37 -18.45 -6.42
CA PHE A 130 5.56 -18.45 -5.58
C PHE A 130 6.13 -19.86 -5.38
N SER A 131 5.26 -20.82 -5.08
CA SER A 131 5.63 -22.22 -4.94
C SER A 131 6.25 -22.79 -6.24
N LEU A 132 5.61 -22.54 -7.39
CA LEU A 132 6.09 -23.01 -8.71
C LEU A 132 7.41 -22.31 -9.12
N SER A 133 7.57 -21.04 -8.77
CA SER A 133 8.78 -20.26 -9.04
C SER A 133 9.95 -20.60 -8.11
N ARG A 134 9.74 -21.43 -7.09
CA ARG A 134 10.75 -21.83 -6.10
C ARG A 134 11.50 -20.63 -5.52
N ILE A 135 10.75 -19.67 -5.01
CA ILE A 135 11.31 -18.48 -4.35
C ILE A 135 11.98 -18.87 -3.03
N ASP A 136 12.98 -18.09 -2.62
CA ASP A 136 13.67 -18.25 -1.34
C ASP A 136 12.93 -17.55 -0.20
N LEU A 137 12.13 -16.52 -0.51
CA LEU A 137 11.40 -15.69 0.44
C LEU A 137 10.17 -15.04 -0.20
N ALA A 138 9.02 -15.14 0.47
CA ALA A 138 7.85 -14.33 0.16
C ALA A 138 7.76 -13.10 1.06
N VAL A 139 7.48 -11.93 0.48
CA VAL A 139 7.10 -10.70 1.18
C VAL A 139 5.62 -10.48 0.93
N LEU A 140 4.80 -10.62 1.98
CA LEU A 140 3.34 -10.69 1.89
C LEU A 140 2.70 -9.47 2.56
N GLU A 141 2.13 -8.57 1.77
CA GLU A 141 1.29 -7.50 2.27
C GLU A 141 -0.10 -8.02 2.63
N VAL A 142 -0.55 -7.78 3.86
CA VAL A 142 -1.91 -8.03 4.33
C VAL A 142 -2.86 -7.05 3.65
N GLY A 143 -3.96 -7.54 3.08
CA GLY A 143 -4.98 -6.68 2.47
C GLY A 143 -5.67 -5.81 3.52
N MET A 144 -6.21 -6.42 4.59
CA MET A 144 -6.88 -5.71 5.66
C MET A 144 -6.79 -6.47 7.00
N GLY A 145 -6.58 -5.74 8.10
CA GLY A 145 -6.52 -6.33 9.44
C GLY A 145 -5.31 -7.25 9.61
N GLY A 146 -5.55 -8.54 9.69
CA GLY A 146 -4.55 -9.59 9.83
C GLY A 146 -5.16 -10.94 10.18
N ARG A 147 -6.03 -11.00 11.20
CA ARG A 147 -6.59 -12.26 11.72
C ARG A 147 -7.26 -13.11 10.65
N TRP A 148 -8.09 -12.49 9.83
CA TRP A 148 -8.91 -13.11 8.82
C TRP A 148 -8.44 -12.80 7.39
N ASP A 149 -7.23 -12.27 7.27
CA ASP A 149 -6.64 -12.02 5.97
C ASP A 149 -6.14 -13.32 5.34
N ALA A 150 -6.39 -13.50 4.06
CA ALA A 150 -6.01 -14.70 3.33
C ALA A 150 -4.51 -15.01 3.39
N THR A 151 -3.66 -13.98 3.49
CA THR A 151 -2.21 -14.14 3.64
C THR A 151 -1.81 -14.79 4.97
N SER A 152 -2.70 -14.77 5.99
CA SER A 152 -2.43 -15.37 7.32
C SER A 152 -2.47 -16.90 7.35
N LEU A 153 -2.82 -17.53 6.23
CA LEU A 153 -2.63 -18.98 6.04
C LEU A 153 -1.17 -19.38 5.83
N CYS A 154 -0.30 -18.42 5.53
CA CYS A 154 1.15 -18.62 5.59
C CYS A 154 1.66 -18.40 7.02
N VAL A 155 2.64 -19.19 7.45
CA VAL A 155 3.30 -19.00 8.76
C VAL A 155 4.56 -18.15 8.56
N PRO A 156 4.55 -16.85 8.95
CA PRO A 156 5.69 -15.98 8.70
C PRO A 156 6.87 -16.27 9.65
N GLU A 157 8.08 -16.10 9.13
CA GLU A 157 9.33 -16.06 9.92
C GLU A 157 9.46 -14.75 10.70
N VAL A 158 8.96 -13.64 10.12
CA VAL A 158 8.89 -12.32 10.75
C VAL A 158 7.53 -11.70 10.45
N SER A 159 6.88 -11.18 11.48
CA SER A 159 5.69 -10.35 11.36
C SER A 159 6.05 -8.88 11.48
N VAL A 160 5.34 -8.01 10.74
CA VAL A 160 5.60 -6.57 10.71
C VAL A 160 4.31 -5.79 10.85
N LEU A 161 4.27 -4.77 11.72
CA LEU A 161 3.20 -3.78 11.84
C LEU A 161 3.78 -2.39 11.59
N THR A 162 3.47 -1.81 10.43
CA THR A 162 4.11 -0.58 9.95
C THR A 162 3.60 0.68 10.64
N SER A 163 2.30 0.78 10.85
CA SER A 163 1.64 1.88 11.57
C SER A 163 0.28 1.44 12.09
N LEU A 164 -0.26 2.20 13.06
CA LEU A 164 -1.57 1.96 13.63
C LEU A 164 -2.35 3.27 13.72
N ALA A 165 -3.43 3.35 12.95
CA ALA A 165 -4.41 4.45 12.98
C ALA A 165 -5.81 3.93 12.66
N LYS A 166 -6.81 4.78 12.80
CA LYS A 166 -8.20 4.46 12.46
C LYS A 166 -8.38 4.40 10.94
N ASP A 167 -8.67 3.23 10.43
CA ASP A 167 -9.13 2.96 9.07
C ASP A 167 -9.96 1.69 9.08
N HIS A 168 -10.90 1.53 8.15
CA HIS A 168 -11.82 0.38 8.08
C HIS A 168 -12.54 0.09 9.40
N THR A 169 -12.92 1.14 10.13
CA THR A 169 -13.50 1.03 11.49
C THR A 169 -14.80 0.23 11.53
N GLU A 170 -15.55 0.19 10.45
CA GLU A 170 -16.76 -0.62 10.30
C GLU A 170 -16.48 -2.14 10.40
N ILE A 171 -15.25 -2.56 10.10
CA ILE A 171 -14.84 -3.98 10.08
C ILE A 171 -13.88 -4.30 11.21
N LEU A 172 -12.89 -3.43 11.46
CA LEU A 172 -11.81 -3.68 12.41
C LEU A 172 -12.12 -3.18 13.82
N GLY A 173 -13.22 -2.40 13.99
CA GLY A 173 -13.57 -1.73 15.23
C GLY A 173 -13.14 -0.26 15.25
N ASP A 174 -13.75 0.51 16.13
CA ASP A 174 -13.67 1.97 16.22
C ASP A 174 -12.60 2.50 17.17
N THR A 175 -11.85 1.60 17.84
CA THR A 175 -10.73 1.95 18.72
C THR A 175 -9.40 1.39 18.20
N LEU A 176 -8.29 2.05 18.57
CA LEU A 176 -6.95 1.59 18.18
C LEU A 176 -6.62 0.21 18.76
N GLU A 177 -7.13 -0.10 19.97
CA GLU A 177 -6.93 -1.40 20.62
C GLU A 177 -7.60 -2.54 19.82
N LEU A 178 -8.84 -2.34 19.33
CA LEU A 178 -9.54 -3.33 18.51
C LEU A 178 -8.81 -3.54 17.18
N ILE A 179 -8.40 -2.47 16.53
CA ILE A 179 -7.63 -2.53 15.29
C ILE A 179 -6.28 -3.25 15.53
N LEU A 180 -5.62 -2.97 16.67
CA LEU A 180 -4.39 -3.66 17.05
C LEU A 180 -4.61 -5.15 17.27
N GLN A 181 -5.70 -5.57 17.91
CA GLN A 181 -6.03 -6.98 18.12
C GLN A 181 -6.13 -7.76 16.81
N GLU A 182 -6.76 -7.17 15.81
CA GLU A 182 -6.89 -7.77 14.48
C GLU A 182 -5.53 -7.84 13.75
N LYS A 183 -4.74 -6.76 13.83
CA LYS A 183 -3.41 -6.71 13.17
C LYS A 183 -2.38 -7.59 13.90
N ALA A 184 -2.35 -7.59 15.22
CA ALA A 184 -1.42 -8.41 16.00
C ALA A 184 -1.67 -9.92 15.84
N ALA A 185 -2.80 -10.32 15.24
CA ALA A 185 -3.12 -11.71 14.99
C ALA A 185 -2.16 -12.43 14.01
N ILE A 186 -1.37 -11.70 13.23
CA ILE A 186 -0.33 -12.27 12.37
C ILE A 186 0.92 -12.73 13.15
N GLY A 187 1.07 -12.31 14.42
CA GLY A 187 2.19 -12.71 15.28
C GLY A 187 2.21 -14.21 15.57
N ARG A 188 3.39 -14.82 15.53
CA ARG A 188 3.60 -16.26 15.77
C ARG A 188 4.54 -16.50 16.96
N SER A 189 4.24 -17.53 17.74
CA SER A 189 5.00 -17.86 18.96
C SER A 189 6.49 -18.07 18.62
N GLY A 190 7.36 -17.44 19.43
CA GLY A 190 8.80 -17.49 19.26
C GLY A 190 9.38 -16.72 18.07
N LYS A 191 8.55 -16.18 17.16
CA LYS A 191 9.00 -15.42 15.98
C LYS A 191 9.08 -13.92 16.29
N PRO A 192 9.97 -13.16 15.61
CA PRO A 192 10.03 -11.71 15.71
C PRO A 192 8.76 -11.02 15.23
N PHE A 193 8.37 -9.94 15.91
CA PHE A 193 7.33 -9.05 15.48
C PHE A 193 7.80 -7.60 15.59
N VAL A 194 8.15 -7.01 14.46
CA VAL A 194 8.60 -5.62 14.35
C VAL A 194 7.40 -4.70 14.27
N ALA A 195 7.35 -3.66 15.12
CA ALA A 195 6.20 -2.77 15.15
C ALA A 195 6.57 -1.30 15.39
N THR A 196 5.80 -0.41 14.78
CA THR A 196 5.74 1.01 15.10
C THR A 196 4.35 1.31 15.65
N LEU A 197 4.27 1.70 16.91
CA LEU A 197 3.03 1.85 17.66
C LEU A 197 2.96 3.20 18.37
N PRO A 198 1.78 3.84 18.46
CA PRO A 198 1.57 4.95 19.35
C PRO A 198 1.56 4.47 20.82
N PRO A 199 2.05 5.31 21.76
CA PRO A 199 2.24 4.90 23.18
C PRO A 199 0.97 4.40 23.86
N GLU A 200 -0.18 4.94 23.52
CA GLU A 200 -1.48 4.62 24.16
C GLU A 200 -1.91 3.17 23.99
N VAL A 201 -1.43 2.46 22.96
CA VAL A 201 -1.80 1.06 22.72
C VAL A 201 -0.77 0.05 23.24
N LEU A 202 0.31 0.48 23.87
CA LEU A 202 1.33 -0.42 24.41
C LEU A 202 0.78 -1.43 25.44
N PRO A 203 -0.18 -1.09 26.33
CA PRO A 203 -0.79 -2.08 27.20
C PRO A 203 -1.50 -3.21 26.45
N GLU A 204 -2.20 -2.89 25.37
CA GLU A 204 -2.86 -3.90 24.54
C GLU A 204 -1.83 -4.71 23.73
N TRP A 205 -0.74 -4.08 23.26
CA TRP A 205 0.36 -4.79 22.61
C TRP A 205 0.99 -5.84 23.52
N ASP A 206 1.26 -5.50 24.79
CA ASP A 206 1.80 -6.44 25.77
C ASP A 206 0.83 -7.59 26.07
N ARG A 207 -0.48 -7.31 26.07
CA ARG A 207 -1.51 -8.34 26.17
C ARG A 207 -1.47 -9.28 24.96
N GLN A 208 -1.38 -8.76 23.75
CA GLN A 208 -1.29 -9.57 22.53
C GLN A 208 0.01 -10.38 22.47
N ARG A 209 1.13 -9.79 22.91
CA ARG A 209 2.41 -10.48 23.07
C ARG A 209 2.27 -11.67 24.00
N SER A 210 1.69 -11.47 25.18
CA SER A 210 1.51 -12.52 26.17
C SER A 210 0.60 -13.65 25.68
N LEU A 211 -0.46 -13.29 24.94
CA LEU A 211 -1.42 -14.26 24.37
C LEU A 211 -0.80 -15.09 23.26
N ARG A 212 0.05 -14.51 22.39
CA ARG A 212 0.55 -15.14 21.17
C ARG A 212 1.98 -15.61 21.25
N GLY A 213 2.75 -15.14 22.23
CA GLY A 213 4.12 -15.56 22.46
C GLY A 213 5.15 -15.08 21.46
N PHE A 214 4.87 -14.05 20.65
CA PHE A 214 5.84 -13.49 19.71
C PHE A 214 6.92 -12.66 20.43
N ARG A 215 8.07 -12.45 19.80
CA ARG A 215 9.17 -11.62 20.29
C ARG A 215 9.04 -10.21 19.70
N PRO A 216 8.67 -9.19 20.50
CA PRO A 216 8.47 -7.83 20.00
C PRO A 216 9.81 -7.15 19.71
N LEU A 217 9.80 -6.29 18.67
CA LEU A 217 10.79 -5.25 18.44
C LEU A 217 10.02 -3.96 18.15
N LEU A 218 10.16 -2.98 19.04
CA LEU A 218 9.42 -1.73 18.98
C LEU A 218 10.31 -0.56 18.58
N ARG A 219 9.81 0.24 17.66
CA ARG A 219 10.44 1.53 17.35
C ARG A 219 10.43 2.43 18.57
N GLY A 220 11.53 3.20 18.77
CA GLY A 220 11.75 4.05 19.95
C GLY A 220 12.28 3.29 21.17
N GLN A 221 12.32 1.94 21.13
CA GLN A 221 12.88 1.09 22.17
C GLN A 221 14.03 0.21 21.66
N ASP A 222 13.79 -0.58 20.61
CA ASP A 222 14.74 -1.55 20.07
C ASP A 222 15.44 -1.06 18.81
N PHE A 223 14.81 -0.15 18.08
CA PHE A 223 15.37 0.51 16.88
C PHE A 223 14.77 1.90 16.70
N ASP A 224 15.53 2.79 16.04
CA ASP A 224 15.06 4.10 15.60
C ASP A 224 16.01 4.70 14.56
N GLY A 225 15.76 5.96 14.16
CA GLY A 225 16.61 6.71 13.24
C GLY A 225 16.00 8.03 12.83
N ASN A 226 16.81 8.83 12.13
CA ASN A 226 16.43 10.18 11.73
C ASN A 226 16.87 10.47 10.30
N TRP A 227 16.16 11.39 9.63
CA TRP A 227 16.71 12.02 8.43
C TRP A 227 17.98 12.80 8.74
N GLU A 228 18.96 12.75 7.86
CA GLU A 228 20.20 13.52 7.92
C GLU A 228 20.22 14.50 6.74
N GLY A 229 19.91 15.78 7.04
CA GLY A 229 19.86 16.83 6.04
C GLY A 229 18.63 16.77 5.12
N GLU A 230 18.70 17.57 4.07
CA GLU A 230 17.70 17.66 3.02
C GLU A 230 17.98 16.66 1.88
N ALA A 231 17.00 16.49 0.99
CA ALA A 231 17.18 15.67 -0.19
C ALA A 231 18.08 16.38 -1.21
N GLU A 232 19.08 15.68 -1.72
CA GLU A 232 20.01 16.17 -2.74
C GLU A 232 20.01 15.21 -3.94
N ALA A 233 19.87 15.76 -5.15
CA ALA A 233 19.88 15.00 -6.40
C ALA A 233 18.91 13.81 -6.43
N GLY A 234 17.76 13.93 -5.78
CA GLY A 234 16.74 12.87 -5.73
C GLY A 234 16.99 11.80 -4.66
N GLU A 235 18.02 11.95 -3.83
CA GLU A 235 18.30 11.04 -2.71
C GLU A 235 18.34 11.82 -1.39
N ARG A 236 18.05 11.13 -0.28
CA ARG A 236 18.17 11.66 1.08
C ARG A 236 18.91 10.69 1.98
N ALA A 237 19.75 11.23 2.87
CA ALA A 237 20.46 10.44 3.86
C ALA A 237 19.61 10.26 5.12
N PHE A 238 19.75 9.11 5.80
CA PHE A 238 19.15 8.84 7.09
C PHE A 238 20.04 7.94 7.93
N SER A 239 19.95 8.07 9.26
CA SER A 239 20.57 7.15 10.21
C SER A 239 19.58 6.07 10.62
N PHE A 240 20.11 4.88 10.89
CA PHE A 240 19.38 3.78 11.50
C PHE A 240 20.14 3.27 12.71
N PHE A 241 19.47 3.13 13.83
CA PHE A 241 19.95 2.57 15.09
C PHE A 241 19.18 1.29 15.38
N GLY A 242 19.85 0.17 15.42
CA GLY A 242 19.28 -1.16 15.67
C GLY A 242 20.39 -2.18 15.88
N GLN A 243 20.05 -3.47 15.97
CA GLN A 243 21.05 -4.47 16.37
C GLN A 243 22.14 -4.73 15.33
N ALA A 244 21.76 -5.10 14.09
CA ALA A 244 22.73 -5.63 13.10
C ALA A 244 23.11 -4.64 11.99
N LEU A 245 22.25 -3.68 11.66
CA LEU A 245 22.40 -2.79 10.50
C LEU A 245 22.51 -1.32 10.89
N SER A 246 22.98 -1.00 12.10
CA SER A 246 23.19 0.39 12.52
C SER A 246 24.17 1.11 11.59
N GLY A 247 23.80 2.32 11.17
CA GLY A 247 24.64 3.11 10.25
C GLY A 247 23.86 4.19 9.50
N THR A 248 24.55 4.90 8.63
CA THR A 248 23.97 5.90 7.74
C THR A 248 23.81 5.33 6.33
N TYR A 249 22.65 5.62 5.74
CA TYR A 249 22.23 5.14 4.42
C TYR A 249 21.71 6.30 3.58
N ARG A 250 21.70 6.12 2.25
CA ARG A 250 21.03 7.01 1.30
C ARG A 250 19.90 6.29 0.61
N THR A 251 18.82 6.99 0.27
CA THR A 251 17.64 6.42 -0.36
C THR A 251 17.02 7.39 -1.35
N SER A 252 16.39 6.85 -2.40
CA SER A 252 15.55 7.61 -3.34
C SER A 252 14.14 7.88 -2.82
N LEU A 253 13.71 7.24 -1.72
CA LEU A 253 12.43 7.54 -1.07
C LEU A 253 12.62 8.71 -0.10
N THR A 254 12.38 9.92 -0.57
CA THR A 254 12.75 11.17 0.15
C THR A 254 11.63 11.76 1.02
N ALA A 255 10.40 11.26 0.90
CA ALA A 255 9.27 11.78 1.68
C ALA A 255 9.43 11.51 3.18
N GLU A 256 9.01 12.48 4.02
CA GLU A 256 9.13 12.40 5.48
C GLU A 256 8.57 11.09 6.05
N TYR A 257 7.39 10.67 5.61
CA TYR A 257 6.75 9.44 6.08
C TYR A 257 7.47 8.16 5.64
N GLN A 258 8.34 8.21 4.63
CA GLN A 258 9.10 7.03 4.18
C GLN A 258 10.20 6.64 5.18
N LEU A 259 10.66 7.55 6.04
CA LEU A 259 11.59 7.20 7.10
C LEU A 259 11.06 6.05 7.97
N HIS A 260 9.79 6.13 8.37
CA HIS A 260 9.15 5.08 9.17
C HIS A 260 9.20 3.72 8.49
N ASN A 261 8.92 3.69 7.17
CA ASN A 261 8.94 2.46 6.38
C ASN A 261 10.36 1.90 6.23
N LEU A 262 11.35 2.77 6.01
CA LEU A 262 12.78 2.42 5.92
C LEU A 262 13.29 1.82 7.23
N LEU A 263 13.03 2.49 8.36
CA LEU A 263 13.45 2.01 9.68
C LEU A 263 12.80 0.67 10.03
N THR A 264 11.50 0.51 9.76
CA THR A 264 10.77 -0.75 9.98
C THR A 264 11.32 -1.88 9.09
N ALA A 265 11.64 -1.58 7.84
CA ALA A 265 12.24 -2.56 6.93
C ALA A 265 13.64 -2.98 7.41
N LEU A 266 14.52 -2.03 7.79
CA LEU A 266 15.85 -2.36 8.30
C LEU A 266 15.81 -3.16 9.61
N ALA A 267 14.89 -2.82 10.52
CA ALA A 267 14.66 -3.60 11.73
C ALA A 267 14.20 -5.03 11.40
N THR A 268 13.31 -5.17 10.40
CA THR A 268 12.85 -6.49 9.92
C THR A 268 13.99 -7.31 9.36
N VAL A 269 14.83 -6.71 8.51
CA VAL A 269 16.03 -7.38 7.95
C VAL A 269 17.00 -7.79 9.05
N SER A 270 17.18 -6.95 10.09
CA SER A 270 18.10 -7.21 11.20
C SER A 270 17.74 -8.44 12.03
N VAL A 271 16.48 -8.87 12.03
CA VAL A 271 15.98 -10.00 12.85
C VAL A 271 15.52 -11.19 12.00
N GLY A 272 15.45 -11.01 10.70
CA GLY A 272 15.11 -12.08 9.77
C GLY A 272 16.19 -13.18 9.74
N PRO A 273 15.82 -14.43 9.42
CA PRO A 273 16.78 -15.54 9.39
C PRO A 273 17.70 -15.51 8.14
N TRP A 274 17.53 -14.54 7.24
CA TRP A 274 18.34 -14.40 6.03
C TRP A 274 19.42 -13.34 6.24
N PRO A 275 20.71 -13.70 6.16
CA PRO A 275 21.79 -12.76 6.34
C PRO A 275 21.79 -11.68 5.23
N VAL A 276 21.87 -10.43 5.63
CA VAL A 276 21.97 -9.27 4.72
C VAL A 276 23.15 -8.40 5.15
N SER A 277 24.02 -8.06 4.21
CA SER A 277 25.15 -7.17 4.48
C SER A 277 24.76 -5.70 4.38
N HIS A 278 25.55 -4.82 5.03
CA HIS A 278 25.43 -3.37 4.82
C HIS A 278 25.58 -2.95 3.35
N GLU A 279 26.41 -3.68 2.60
CA GLU A 279 26.62 -3.42 1.17
C GLU A 279 25.35 -3.70 0.36
N ALA A 280 24.66 -4.83 0.63
CA ALA A 280 23.38 -5.14 -0.01
C ALA A 280 22.33 -4.07 0.27
N VAL A 281 22.24 -3.58 1.52
CA VAL A 281 21.33 -2.47 1.89
C VAL A 281 21.70 -1.18 1.14
N ARG A 282 22.99 -0.77 1.17
CA ARG A 282 23.46 0.42 0.45
C ARG A 282 23.25 0.32 -1.06
N GLY A 283 23.39 -0.87 -1.63
CA GLY A 283 23.13 -1.12 -3.04
C GLY A 283 21.64 -1.17 -3.42
N ALA A 284 20.75 -1.36 -2.44
CA ALA A 284 19.29 -1.40 -2.66
C ALA A 284 18.66 -0.01 -2.58
N LEU A 285 18.86 0.71 -1.49
CA LEU A 285 18.07 1.87 -1.10
C LEU A 285 18.07 3.04 -2.12
N PRO A 286 19.17 3.36 -2.86
CA PRO A 286 19.17 4.37 -3.91
C PRO A 286 18.32 4.01 -5.15
N HIS A 287 17.93 2.75 -5.30
CA HIS A 287 17.15 2.26 -6.43
C HIS A 287 15.69 1.96 -6.08
N LEU A 288 15.24 2.41 -4.90
CA LEU A 288 13.85 2.25 -4.50
C LEU A 288 12.92 3.12 -5.34
N PHE A 289 11.85 2.51 -5.78
CA PHE A 289 10.74 3.21 -6.43
C PHE A 289 9.42 2.57 -5.99
N HIS A 290 8.46 3.40 -5.58
CA HIS A 290 7.12 2.95 -5.26
C HIS A 290 6.09 3.88 -5.91
N ALA A 291 5.46 3.40 -6.97
CA ALA A 291 4.49 4.16 -7.74
C ALA A 291 3.34 4.69 -6.86
N GLY A 292 2.96 5.95 -7.08
CA GLY A 292 1.90 6.61 -6.32
C GLY A 292 2.23 6.87 -4.84
N ARG A 293 3.51 6.97 -4.48
CA ARG A 293 3.97 7.34 -3.14
C ARG A 293 5.03 8.44 -3.21
N TRP A 294 4.55 9.69 -3.22
CA TRP A 294 5.37 10.89 -3.46
C TRP A 294 6.20 10.75 -4.75
N GLU A 295 5.56 10.22 -5.76
CA GLU A 295 6.18 9.95 -7.06
C GLU A 295 6.29 11.25 -7.86
N PRO A 296 7.50 11.70 -8.22
CA PRO A 296 7.66 12.92 -9.03
C PRO A 296 7.20 12.70 -10.46
N VAL A 297 6.53 13.69 -11.03
CA VAL A 297 6.11 13.70 -12.44
C VAL A 297 7.18 14.35 -13.29
N PRO A 298 7.84 13.64 -14.22
CA PRO A 298 8.89 14.21 -15.06
C PRO A 298 8.43 15.46 -15.82
N GLY A 299 9.23 16.53 -15.75
CA GLY A 299 8.96 17.78 -16.46
C GLY A 299 8.00 18.74 -15.75
N PHE A 300 7.46 18.38 -14.60
CA PHE A 300 6.57 19.23 -13.80
C PHE A 300 7.00 19.28 -12.33
N SER A 301 6.74 20.39 -11.67
CA SER A 301 6.78 20.45 -10.19
C SER A 301 5.50 19.81 -9.62
N ALA A 302 5.35 18.51 -9.87
CA ALA A 302 4.16 17.75 -9.53
C ALA A 302 4.51 16.38 -8.94
N PHE A 303 3.66 15.91 -8.02
CA PHE A 303 3.83 14.62 -7.34
C PHE A 303 2.53 13.83 -7.35
N LEU A 304 2.65 12.51 -7.47
CA LEU A 304 1.54 11.56 -7.35
C LEU A 304 1.62 10.87 -5.98
N ASP A 305 0.58 11.00 -5.19
CA ASP A 305 0.50 10.35 -3.87
C ASP A 305 -0.88 9.78 -3.59
N GLY A 306 -0.96 8.49 -3.37
CA GLY A 306 -2.20 7.77 -3.13
C GLY A 306 -2.73 7.87 -1.69
N ALA A 307 -2.49 8.96 -0.97
CA ALA A 307 -3.11 9.20 0.33
C ALA A 307 -4.64 9.13 0.22
N HIS A 308 -5.29 8.33 1.10
CA HIS A 308 -6.72 8.04 1.02
C HIS A 308 -7.39 7.87 2.39
N ASN A 309 -6.73 8.30 3.46
CA ASN A 309 -7.25 8.40 4.82
C ASN A 309 -6.67 9.64 5.52
N PRO A 310 -7.26 10.09 6.65
CA PRO A 310 -6.82 11.30 7.34
C PRO A 310 -5.35 11.29 7.77
N GLU A 311 -4.84 10.18 8.35
CA GLU A 311 -3.43 10.07 8.76
C GLU A 311 -2.49 10.27 7.56
N ALA A 312 -2.80 9.65 6.40
CA ALA A 312 -2.01 9.83 5.19
C ALA A 312 -2.08 11.27 4.66
N ALA A 313 -3.23 11.94 4.77
CA ALA A 313 -3.37 13.36 4.42
C ALA A 313 -2.50 14.27 5.31
N GLU A 314 -2.45 14.01 6.62
CA GLU A 314 -1.56 14.73 7.54
C GLU A 314 -0.08 14.55 7.16
N HIS A 315 0.32 13.32 6.85
CA HIS A 315 1.69 13.04 6.38
C HIS A 315 2.00 13.79 5.09
N LEU A 316 1.04 13.86 4.16
CA LEU A 316 1.19 14.58 2.91
C LEU A 316 1.33 16.09 3.11
N VAL A 317 0.53 16.69 4.00
CA VAL A 317 0.63 18.11 4.35
C VAL A 317 2.01 18.42 4.96
N ARG A 318 2.49 17.59 5.89
CA ARG A 318 3.84 17.73 6.46
C ARG A 318 4.92 17.64 5.37
N GLN A 319 4.80 16.71 4.43
CA GLN A 319 5.73 16.58 3.31
C GLN A 319 5.74 17.83 2.42
N ILE A 320 4.59 18.39 2.11
CA ILE A 320 4.47 19.61 1.30
C ILE A 320 5.18 20.77 1.99
N GLN A 321 5.05 20.91 3.32
CA GLN A 321 5.72 21.97 4.09
C GLN A 321 7.25 21.90 3.99
N THR A 322 7.83 20.71 3.78
CA THR A 322 9.30 20.58 3.62
C THR A 322 9.80 20.98 2.24
N VAL A 323 8.94 20.97 1.22
CA VAL A 323 9.34 21.26 -0.18
C VAL A 323 8.77 22.57 -0.71
N ARG A 324 7.80 23.17 0.00
CA ARG A 324 7.19 24.45 -0.38
C ARG A 324 8.19 25.57 -0.20
N GLN A 325 8.42 26.35 -1.27
CA GLN A 325 9.23 27.55 -1.21
C GLN A 325 8.51 28.66 -0.41
N GLU A 326 9.27 29.62 0.09
CA GLU A 326 8.70 30.85 0.67
C GLU A 326 7.85 31.56 -0.40
N ASN A 327 6.60 31.82 -0.14
CA ASN A 327 5.59 32.32 -1.09
C ASN A 327 5.18 31.33 -2.22
N GLY A 328 5.65 30.09 -2.22
CA GLY A 328 5.23 29.08 -3.18
C GLY A 328 3.75 28.73 -3.03
N LYS A 329 3.09 28.37 -4.15
CA LYS A 329 1.68 27.98 -4.19
C LYS A 329 1.52 26.48 -4.34
N VAL A 330 0.50 25.93 -3.67
CA VAL A 330 0.19 24.49 -3.68
C VAL A 330 -1.22 24.27 -4.22
N ALA A 331 -1.32 23.39 -5.21
CA ALA A 331 -2.61 22.89 -5.66
C ALA A 331 -2.74 21.39 -5.44
N PHE A 332 -3.95 20.95 -5.15
CA PHE A 332 -4.31 19.55 -5.15
C PHE A 332 -5.21 19.21 -6.33
N LEU A 333 -4.80 18.24 -7.14
CA LEU A 333 -5.70 17.50 -8.02
C LEU A 333 -6.25 16.33 -7.21
N ALA A 334 -7.50 16.44 -6.76
CA ALA A 334 -8.06 15.54 -5.77
C ALA A 334 -9.37 14.88 -6.20
N GLY A 335 -9.53 13.63 -5.77
CA GLY A 335 -10.76 12.87 -5.95
C GLY A 335 -10.85 11.72 -4.95
N PHE A 336 -12.01 11.54 -4.33
CA PHE A 336 -12.19 10.68 -3.17
C PHE A 336 -13.27 9.62 -3.42
N LEU A 337 -13.13 8.47 -2.79
CA LEU A 337 -14.16 7.45 -2.75
C LEU A 337 -15.18 7.77 -1.64
N ARG A 338 -16.45 7.39 -1.87
CA ARG A 338 -17.56 7.74 -0.95
C ARG A 338 -17.44 7.07 0.41
N GLU A 339 -16.85 5.86 0.47
CA GLU A 339 -16.66 5.08 1.69
C GLU A 339 -15.48 5.55 2.56
N LYS A 340 -14.68 6.49 2.07
CA LYS A 340 -13.57 7.05 2.85
C LYS A 340 -13.98 8.33 3.58
N ASP A 341 -13.29 8.65 4.66
CA ASP A 341 -13.49 9.93 5.38
C ASP A 341 -12.91 11.11 4.60
N TRP A 342 -13.52 11.37 3.45
CA TRP A 342 -13.07 12.44 2.55
C TRP A 342 -13.20 13.82 3.16
N ARG A 343 -14.16 14.04 4.11
CA ARG A 343 -14.34 15.36 4.75
C ARG A 343 -13.15 15.73 5.61
N SER A 344 -12.72 14.83 6.48
CA SER A 344 -11.49 15.02 7.29
C SER A 344 -10.28 15.20 6.41
N MET A 345 -10.13 14.39 5.34
CA MET A 345 -9.02 14.54 4.39
C MET A 345 -9.01 15.91 3.72
N VAL A 346 -10.14 16.35 3.19
CA VAL A 346 -10.26 17.66 2.52
C VAL A 346 -9.95 18.79 3.50
N HIS A 347 -10.41 18.71 4.75
CA HIS A 347 -10.12 19.68 5.80
C HIS A 347 -8.60 19.80 6.05
N ILE A 348 -7.93 18.65 6.23
CA ILE A 348 -6.48 18.58 6.45
C ILE A 348 -5.71 19.13 5.23
N LEU A 349 -6.04 18.68 4.03
CA LEU A 349 -5.37 19.13 2.80
C LEU A 349 -5.54 20.64 2.57
N ALA A 350 -6.69 21.20 2.96
CA ALA A 350 -6.96 22.62 2.83
C ALA A 350 -6.01 23.50 3.66
N GLU A 351 -5.36 22.98 4.70
CA GLU A 351 -4.36 23.73 5.49
C GLU A 351 -3.14 24.13 4.65
N ALA A 352 -2.77 23.31 3.67
CA ALA A 352 -1.62 23.56 2.80
C ALA A 352 -2.01 24.09 1.41
N ALA A 353 -3.28 24.07 1.04
CA ALA A 353 -3.75 24.36 -0.31
C ALA A 353 -3.97 25.86 -0.58
N ASP A 354 -3.61 26.29 -1.77
CA ASP A 354 -4.05 27.55 -2.39
C ASP A 354 -5.19 27.28 -3.39
N THR A 355 -5.19 26.15 -4.08
CA THR A 355 -6.15 25.77 -5.13
C THR A 355 -6.50 24.29 -5.07
N PHE A 356 -7.75 23.95 -5.38
CA PHE A 356 -8.19 22.57 -5.62
C PHE A 356 -8.70 22.37 -7.05
N PHE A 357 -8.24 21.30 -7.68
CA PHE A 357 -8.76 20.73 -8.92
C PHE A 357 -9.48 19.43 -8.57
N LEU A 358 -10.79 19.40 -8.69
CA LEU A 358 -11.66 18.34 -8.15
C LEU A 358 -12.29 17.52 -9.28
N THR A 359 -12.17 16.19 -9.19
CA THR A 359 -12.78 15.27 -10.15
C THR A 359 -13.18 13.95 -9.49
N VAL A 360 -14.00 13.15 -10.18
CA VAL A 360 -14.27 11.77 -9.77
C VAL A 360 -13.10 10.88 -10.20
N PRO A 361 -12.52 10.05 -9.30
CA PRO A 361 -11.52 9.07 -9.70
C PRO A 361 -12.07 8.13 -10.79
N PRO A 362 -11.36 7.91 -11.90
CA PRO A 362 -11.85 7.12 -13.03
C PRO A 362 -12.25 5.69 -12.64
N GLY A 363 -13.35 5.20 -13.18
CA GLY A 363 -13.82 3.83 -12.95
C GLY A 363 -14.41 3.55 -11.57
N THR A 364 -14.63 4.57 -10.75
CA THR A 364 -15.11 4.43 -9.37
C THR A 364 -16.44 5.12 -9.12
N ASN A 365 -17.07 4.79 -7.97
CA ASN A 365 -18.18 5.55 -7.41
C ASN A 365 -17.66 6.61 -6.43
N GLY A 366 -16.94 7.61 -6.97
CA GLY A 366 -16.35 8.68 -6.18
C GLY A 366 -17.39 9.70 -5.70
N VAL A 367 -16.92 10.62 -4.84
CA VAL A 367 -17.69 11.79 -4.40
C VAL A 367 -17.79 12.78 -5.55
N GLU A 368 -18.98 13.34 -5.76
CA GLU A 368 -19.19 14.38 -6.77
C GLU A 368 -18.32 15.61 -6.50
N PRO A 369 -17.57 16.13 -7.49
CA PRO A 369 -16.66 17.26 -7.33
C PRO A 369 -17.36 18.53 -6.78
N SER A 370 -18.59 18.78 -7.19
CA SER A 370 -19.41 19.92 -6.69
C SER A 370 -19.73 19.80 -5.21
N THR A 371 -19.91 18.57 -4.68
CA THR A 371 -20.12 18.34 -3.24
C THR A 371 -18.89 18.71 -2.44
N ILE A 372 -17.69 18.34 -2.94
CA ILE A 372 -16.42 18.67 -2.28
C ILE A 372 -16.17 20.18 -2.36
N ALA A 373 -16.43 20.81 -3.51
CA ALA A 373 -16.27 22.26 -3.69
C ALA A 373 -17.17 23.05 -2.76
N SER A 374 -18.44 22.65 -2.61
CA SER A 374 -19.37 23.28 -1.66
C SER A 374 -18.88 23.17 -0.23
N TYR A 375 -18.44 21.97 0.19
CA TYR A 375 -17.87 21.76 1.52
C TYR A 375 -16.63 22.64 1.77
N LEU A 376 -15.70 22.73 0.81
CA LEU A 376 -14.53 23.60 0.90
C LEU A 376 -14.89 25.07 1.04
N THR A 377 -15.86 25.56 0.25
CA THR A 377 -16.31 26.95 0.31
C THR A 377 -16.91 27.30 1.66
N GLU A 378 -17.63 26.36 2.29
CA GLU A 378 -18.19 26.53 3.63
C GLU A 378 -17.10 26.55 4.71
N GLN A 379 -16.12 25.62 4.64
CA GLN A 379 -15.09 25.49 5.66
C GLN A 379 -13.97 26.52 5.53
N ARG A 380 -13.66 26.94 4.31
CA ARG A 380 -12.57 27.87 4.00
C ARG A 380 -12.97 28.85 2.89
N PRO A 381 -13.73 29.91 3.23
CA PRO A 381 -14.12 30.92 2.26
C PRO A 381 -12.89 31.54 1.57
N GLY A 382 -12.95 31.61 0.23
CA GLY A 382 -11.87 32.21 -0.57
C GLY A 382 -10.81 31.24 -1.12
N ILE A 383 -10.90 29.94 -0.80
CA ILE A 383 -10.07 28.92 -1.48
C ILE A 383 -10.52 28.78 -2.94
N ASP A 384 -9.56 28.73 -3.85
CA ASP A 384 -9.87 28.56 -5.27
C ASP A 384 -10.19 27.10 -5.59
N CYS A 385 -11.33 26.84 -6.24
CA CYS A 385 -11.81 25.49 -6.53
C CYS A 385 -12.29 25.36 -7.98
N HIS A 386 -11.72 24.41 -8.70
CA HIS A 386 -12.12 24.01 -10.06
C HIS A 386 -12.69 22.59 -9.99
N ALA A 387 -13.92 22.39 -10.45
CA ALA A 387 -14.62 21.11 -10.43
C ALA A 387 -15.06 20.75 -11.86
N GLY A 388 -14.83 19.51 -12.29
CA GLY A 388 -15.18 19.11 -13.66
C GLY A 388 -14.86 17.66 -13.99
N SER A 389 -14.94 17.36 -15.28
CA SER A 389 -14.60 16.04 -15.79
C SER A 389 -13.10 15.72 -15.60
N PHE A 390 -12.77 14.45 -15.51
CA PHE A 390 -11.39 14.00 -15.24
C PHE A 390 -10.37 14.64 -16.22
N ARG A 391 -10.63 14.59 -17.55
CA ARG A 391 -9.70 15.12 -18.55
C ARG A 391 -9.52 16.63 -18.47
N GLU A 392 -10.61 17.36 -18.35
CA GLU A 392 -10.59 18.84 -18.24
C GLU A 392 -9.82 19.29 -17.01
N ILE A 393 -10.07 18.61 -15.88
CA ILE A 393 -9.43 18.94 -14.60
C ILE A 393 -7.94 18.58 -14.62
N CYS A 394 -7.54 17.43 -15.19
CA CYS A 394 -6.13 17.11 -15.38
C CYS A 394 -5.44 18.16 -16.23
N GLN A 395 -6.00 18.52 -17.37
CA GLN A 395 -5.41 19.55 -18.24
C GLN A 395 -5.27 20.90 -17.53
N SER A 396 -6.29 21.31 -16.78
CA SER A 396 -6.29 22.59 -16.05
C SER A 396 -5.24 22.58 -14.93
N ALA A 397 -5.14 21.49 -14.16
CA ALA A 397 -4.18 21.35 -13.06
C ALA A 397 -2.72 21.33 -13.58
N PHE A 398 -2.44 20.59 -14.64
CA PHE A 398 -1.09 20.53 -15.21
C PHE A 398 -0.72 21.84 -15.93
N ASN A 399 -1.66 22.52 -16.58
CA ASN A 399 -1.43 23.88 -17.11
C ASN A 399 -1.14 24.88 -15.99
N TRP A 400 -1.80 24.74 -14.82
CA TRP A 400 -1.58 25.63 -13.68
C TRP A 400 -0.15 25.54 -13.14
N VAL A 401 0.47 24.35 -13.11
CA VAL A 401 1.83 24.14 -12.63
C VAL A 401 2.91 24.33 -13.72
N ALA A 402 2.52 24.25 -15.00
CA ALA A 402 3.48 24.32 -16.10
C ALA A 402 4.18 25.69 -16.20
N GLY A 403 5.53 25.68 -16.18
CA GLY A 403 6.33 26.90 -16.36
C GLY A 403 6.39 27.83 -15.15
N GLU A 404 5.81 27.43 -14.02
CA GLU A 404 5.77 28.23 -12.79
C GLU A 404 6.59 27.52 -11.70
N PRO A 405 7.84 27.93 -11.46
CA PRO A 405 8.76 27.19 -10.58
C PRO A 405 8.40 27.26 -9.09
N ASP A 406 7.56 28.22 -8.70
CA ASP A 406 7.06 28.39 -7.32
C ASP A 406 5.75 27.63 -7.04
N ARG A 407 5.21 26.91 -8.05
CA ARG A 407 3.99 26.12 -7.91
C ARG A 407 4.28 24.64 -7.74
N ILE A 408 3.53 24.00 -6.85
CA ILE A 408 3.55 22.56 -6.63
C ILE A 408 2.15 22.01 -6.85
N LEU A 409 2.04 20.98 -7.67
CA LEU A 409 0.81 20.20 -7.86
C LEU A 409 0.94 18.85 -7.18
N VAL A 410 -0.05 18.45 -6.38
CA VAL A 410 -0.11 17.12 -5.77
C VAL A 410 -1.39 16.42 -6.19
N VAL A 411 -1.26 15.27 -6.84
CA VAL A 411 -2.39 14.39 -7.20
C VAL A 411 -2.65 13.44 -6.05
N THR A 412 -3.86 13.46 -5.45
CA THR A 412 -4.12 12.70 -4.23
C THR A 412 -5.62 12.38 -3.99
N GLY A 413 -5.92 11.69 -2.90
CA GLY A 413 -7.25 11.33 -2.44
C GLY A 413 -7.68 9.92 -2.82
N SER A 414 -7.06 9.30 -3.83
CA SER A 414 -7.32 7.92 -4.22
C SER A 414 -6.21 7.37 -5.11
N LEU A 415 -5.84 6.11 -4.92
CA LEU A 415 -4.95 5.39 -5.85
C LEU A 415 -5.56 5.27 -7.26
N TYR A 416 -6.89 5.21 -7.38
CA TYR A 416 -7.56 5.21 -8.69
C TYR A 416 -7.37 6.53 -9.45
N LEU A 417 -7.36 7.67 -8.74
CA LEU A 417 -7.05 8.95 -9.35
C LEU A 417 -5.60 8.99 -9.82
N VAL A 418 -4.67 8.56 -8.97
CA VAL A 418 -3.24 8.47 -9.32
C VAL A 418 -3.03 7.61 -10.57
N ALA A 419 -3.62 6.42 -10.60
CA ALA A 419 -3.58 5.52 -11.76
C ALA A 419 -4.15 6.19 -13.03
N GLY A 420 -5.28 6.87 -12.90
CA GLY A 420 -5.89 7.62 -14.01
C GLY A 420 -4.96 8.71 -14.55
N VAL A 421 -4.33 9.47 -13.68
CA VAL A 421 -3.39 10.54 -14.06
C VAL A 421 -2.13 9.96 -14.71
N GLN A 422 -1.59 8.84 -14.22
CA GLN A 422 -0.46 8.16 -14.85
C GLN A 422 -0.79 7.75 -16.30
N LYS A 423 -1.98 7.15 -16.54
CA LYS A 423 -2.45 6.82 -17.88
C LYS A 423 -2.62 8.04 -18.76
N TRP A 424 -3.25 9.07 -18.24
CA TRP A 424 -3.45 10.33 -18.97
C TRP A 424 -2.13 10.97 -19.39
N LEU A 425 -1.11 11.00 -18.51
CA LEU A 425 0.23 11.48 -18.81
C LEU A 425 0.94 10.64 -19.86
N ALA A 426 0.69 9.32 -19.88
CA ALA A 426 1.22 8.40 -20.89
C ALA A 426 0.49 8.47 -22.25
N GLY A 427 -0.60 9.24 -22.36
CA GLY A 427 -1.46 9.28 -23.54
C GLY A 427 -2.28 8.00 -23.75
N ASP A 428 -2.48 7.20 -22.71
CA ASP A 428 -3.26 5.96 -22.73
C ASP A 428 -4.71 6.22 -22.31
N ASP A 429 -5.62 6.14 -23.29
CA ASP A 429 -7.06 6.35 -23.10
C ASP A 429 -7.82 5.07 -22.74
N SER A 430 -7.15 3.94 -22.55
CA SER A 430 -7.81 2.69 -22.18
C SER A 430 -8.51 2.80 -20.81
N PRO A 431 -9.70 2.21 -20.65
CA PRO A 431 -10.42 2.27 -19.38
C PRO A 431 -9.61 1.64 -18.23
N LEU A 432 -9.66 2.25 -17.06
CA LEU A 432 -9.17 1.61 -15.83
C LEU A 432 -10.15 0.49 -15.47
N HIS A 433 -9.65 -0.73 -15.41
CA HIS A 433 -10.42 -1.83 -14.84
C HIS A 433 -10.40 -1.66 -13.33
N ALA A 434 -11.52 -1.19 -12.75
CA ALA A 434 -11.70 -1.03 -11.32
C ALA A 434 -11.56 -2.40 -10.62
N GLY A 435 -10.39 -2.67 -10.08
CA GLY A 435 -10.22 -3.75 -9.10
C GLY A 435 -10.82 -3.30 -7.78
N GLU A 436 -11.93 -3.88 -7.36
CA GLU A 436 -12.68 -3.60 -6.14
C GLU A 436 -13.76 -2.52 -6.30
N ARG A 437 -14.93 -2.91 -6.81
CA ARG A 437 -16.14 -2.12 -6.58
C ARG A 437 -16.64 -2.42 -5.17
N THR A 438 -16.34 -1.54 -4.24
CA THR A 438 -16.97 -1.53 -2.93
C THR A 438 -18.42 -1.10 -3.10
N SER A 439 -19.36 -2.03 -3.09
CA SER A 439 -20.78 -1.74 -2.95
C SER A 439 -21.22 -2.17 -1.54
N ALA A 440 -21.05 -1.28 -0.57
CA ALA A 440 -21.82 -1.32 0.64
C ALA A 440 -23.13 -0.58 0.36
N SER A 441 -24.18 -1.30 -0.01
CA SER A 441 -25.55 -0.82 0.24
C SER A 441 -25.91 -1.30 1.65
N PRO A 442 -26.43 -0.42 2.53
CA PRO A 442 -26.89 -0.87 3.85
C PRO A 442 -28.07 -1.85 3.69
N PRO A 443 -28.18 -2.86 4.55
CA PRO A 443 -29.39 -3.68 4.60
C PRO A 443 -30.56 -2.82 5.01
N SER A 444 -31.64 -2.92 4.25
CA SER A 444 -32.95 -2.34 4.53
C SER A 444 -33.58 -2.86 5.83
#